data_122d3003405e80e41004c1568830affb
#
_entry.id   122d3003405e80e41004c1568830affb
#
_cell.length_a   1.000
_cell.length_b   1.000
_cell.length_c   1.000
_cell.angle_alpha   90.00
_cell.angle_beta   90.00
_cell.angle_gamma   90.00
#
_symmetry.space_group_name_H-M   'P 1'
#
loop_
_entity.id
_entity.type
_entity.pdbx_description
1 polymer ?
#
loop_
_entity_poly.entity_id
_entity_poly.type
_entity_poly.pdbx_seq_one_letter_code
_entity_poly.pdbx_strand_id
1 'polypeptide(L)'
;MKNLSRRDFLKGSVAGAAGLALASLGFHDSARAAGLYTPGTYSATATGINTVLVTMTFSEDAITDVVLDVSGETASIGQAAAAELREALMNSQSAEIDAVAGASMTSNAVKEAAAKCIAQAKGEIPVEVIGTAEDEEAAPADWLGTAPEVAEADIAETLETDFLVVGAGNGGLCAGAYATSKGYKTLVIEKGTTHARVRGWYGACDSEDMLASGEAPMDRAAMRRELKKFSSGKTNLKTFSTWFNESADMHKFVKECYAKYFPDMQVAVTAGDESHWPQPETTGYFFPAEEHFWGFGADRNDMFQQVIEDGGNQILFSTPMVKLEQDESGRVTGVIAQKEDGS
;
A
#
# COMPACT_ATOMS: atom_id res chain seq x y z
N MET A 1 -13.35 33.87 -8.89
CA MET A 1 -12.20 33.11 -9.37
C MET A 1 -12.70 31.71 -9.67
N LYS A 2 -12.64 31.27 -10.93
CA LYS A 2 -13.07 29.91 -11.31
C LYS A 2 -11.99 28.94 -10.86
N ASN A 3 -12.34 27.95 -10.07
CA ASN A 3 -11.47 26.84 -9.71
C ASN A 3 -11.14 26.06 -11.00
N LEU A 4 -9.89 26.12 -11.43
CA LEU A 4 -9.36 25.30 -12.52
C LEU A 4 -9.27 23.86 -12.00
N SER A 5 -9.83 22.91 -12.76
CA SER A 5 -9.71 21.48 -12.42
C SER A 5 -8.29 20.99 -12.75
N ARG A 6 -7.85 19.89 -12.12
CA ARG A 6 -6.57 19.21 -12.45
C ARG A 6 -6.41 18.95 -13.94
N ARG A 7 -7.52 18.72 -14.64
CA ARG A 7 -7.58 18.46 -16.08
C ARG A 7 -7.30 19.70 -16.93
N ASP A 8 -7.63 20.89 -16.43
CA ASP A 8 -7.42 22.15 -17.15
C ASP A 8 -5.99 22.66 -16.96
N PHE A 9 -5.35 22.31 -15.84
CA PHE A 9 -3.94 22.60 -15.57
C PHE A 9 -3.01 21.78 -16.49
N LEU A 10 -3.28 20.49 -16.65
CA LEU A 10 -2.49 19.61 -17.52
C LEU A 10 -2.61 19.99 -19.01
N LYS A 11 -3.76 20.51 -19.45
CA LYS A 11 -3.94 20.98 -20.84
C LYS A 11 -3.15 22.24 -21.19
N GLY A 12 -2.80 23.04 -20.20
CA GLY A 12 -2.01 24.27 -20.40
C GLY A 12 -0.51 24.03 -20.58
N SER A 13 0.02 22.94 -20.04
CA SER A 13 1.46 22.64 -20.06
C SER A 13 1.93 21.90 -21.32
N VAL A 14 1.02 21.30 -22.08
CA VAL A 14 1.34 20.48 -23.26
C VAL A 14 1.54 21.30 -24.55
N ALA A 15 1.04 22.52 -24.62
CA ALA A 15 1.17 23.37 -25.83
C ALA A 15 2.60 23.87 -26.07
N GLY A 16 3.54 23.70 -25.14
CA GLY A 16 4.93 24.18 -25.30
C GLY A 16 5.94 23.14 -25.81
N ALA A 17 5.65 21.85 -25.71
CA ALA A 17 6.64 20.80 -25.97
C ALA A 17 6.66 20.26 -27.40
N ALA A 18 5.62 20.48 -28.20
CA ALA A 18 5.51 19.94 -29.57
C ALA A 18 6.23 20.76 -30.66
N GLY A 19 6.88 21.86 -30.29
CA GLY A 19 7.47 22.81 -31.27
C GLY A 19 8.95 22.64 -31.57
N LEU A 20 9.71 21.79 -30.91
CA LEU A 20 11.18 21.81 -31.00
C LEU A 20 11.87 20.55 -31.52
N ALA A 21 11.15 19.56 -32.00
CA ALA A 21 11.75 18.32 -32.54
C ALA A 21 12.15 18.39 -34.03
N LEU A 22 12.05 19.54 -34.73
CA LEU A 22 12.29 19.66 -36.17
C LEU A 22 13.35 20.70 -36.58
N ALA A 23 14.28 21.06 -35.70
CA ALA A 23 15.34 22.01 -36.07
C ALA A 23 16.76 21.47 -35.86
N SER A 24 17.04 20.26 -36.34
CA SER A 24 18.42 19.73 -36.43
C SER A 24 18.82 19.47 -37.91
N LEU A 25 18.69 20.47 -38.78
CA LEU A 25 19.39 20.50 -40.04
C LEU A 25 19.95 21.92 -40.29
N GLY A 26 21.18 22.07 -39.95
CA GLY A 26 22.20 22.99 -40.39
C GLY A 26 21.82 24.43 -40.72
N PHE A 27 22.45 25.37 -40.01
CA PHE A 27 23.24 26.43 -40.66
C PHE A 27 24.12 27.12 -39.61
N HIS A 28 25.33 27.45 -40.08
CA HIS A 28 26.44 28.01 -39.30
C HIS A 28 26.21 29.46 -38.84
N ASP A 29 26.88 29.74 -37.73
CA ASP A 29 27.57 30.96 -37.38
C ASP A 29 26.78 32.05 -36.63
N SER A 30 26.99 32.05 -35.34
CA SER A 30 27.41 33.19 -34.57
C SER A 30 27.72 32.69 -33.15
N ALA A 31 28.95 32.85 -32.70
CA ALA A 31 29.36 32.55 -31.30
C ALA A 31 28.61 33.48 -30.36
N ARG A 32 27.41 33.07 -29.95
CA ARG A 32 26.71 33.55 -28.77
C ARG A 32 27.23 32.73 -27.61
N ALA A 33 27.60 33.34 -26.51
CA ALA A 33 27.95 32.62 -25.28
C ALA A 33 26.84 31.59 -25.04
N ALA A 34 27.19 30.30 -25.00
CA ALA A 34 26.23 29.25 -24.68
C ALA A 34 25.65 29.55 -23.33
N GLY A 35 24.32 29.65 -23.22
CA GLY A 35 23.63 29.81 -21.97
C GLY A 35 23.93 28.61 -21.02
N LEU A 36 23.71 28.79 -19.75
CA LEU A 36 23.92 27.77 -18.74
C LEU A 36 23.04 26.52 -18.96
N TYR A 37 21.87 26.71 -19.58
CA TYR A 37 20.86 25.69 -19.82
C TYR A 37 20.31 25.75 -21.22
N THR A 38 19.84 24.61 -21.70
CA THR A 38 18.93 24.55 -22.85
C THR A 38 17.53 24.91 -22.34
N PRO A 39 16.90 26.00 -22.84
CA PRO A 39 15.57 26.40 -22.41
C PRO A 39 14.56 25.29 -22.68
N GLY A 40 13.70 25.04 -21.67
CA GLY A 40 12.68 24.00 -21.75
C GLY A 40 12.17 23.60 -20.37
N THR A 41 11.26 22.64 -20.36
CA THR A 41 10.74 22.04 -19.13
C THR A 41 11.24 20.60 -19.06
N TYR A 42 11.84 20.25 -17.93
CA TYR A 42 12.44 18.96 -17.68
C TYR A 42 11.82 18.38 -16.41
N SER A 43 11.59 17.08 -16.45
CA SER A 43 11.01 16.35 -15.30
C SER A 43 11.89 15.17 -14.95
N ALA A 44 11.96 14.86 -13.68
CA ALA A 44 12.66 13.69 -13.17
C ALA A 44 12.02 13.15 -11.91
N THR A 45 12.23 11.87 -11.64
CA THR A 45 11.73 11.21 -10.45
C THR A 45 12.85 10.77 -9.52
N ALA A 46 12.53 10.69 -8.23
CA ALA A 46 13.36 10.03 -7.22
C ALA A 46 12.49 9.36 -6.17
N THR A 47 13.10 8.50 -5.34
CA THR A 47 12.38 7.74 -4.33
C THR A 47 12.53 8.37 -2.96
N GLY A 48 11.43 8.87 -2.40
CA GLY A 48 11.27 9.24 -1.01
C GLY A 48 10.68 8.08 -0.20
N ILE A 49 9.58 8.32 0.51
CA ILE A 49 8.70 7.26 1.01
C ILE A 49 7.97 6.63 -0.18
N ASN A 50 7.52 7.46 -1.11
CA ASN A 50 6.99 7.07 -2.41
C ASN A 50 7.75 7.80 -3.53
N THR A 51 7.27 7.71 -4.76
CA THR A 51 7.85 8.44 -5.89
C THR A 51 7.58 9.94 -5.74
N VAL A 52 8.62 10.73 -5.78
CA VAL A 52 8.61 12.19 -5.86
C VAL A 52 8.89 12.57 -7.31
N LEU A 53 8.05 13.42 -7.90
CA LEU A 53 8.26 13.98 -9.22
C LEU A 53 8.59 15.47 -9.09
N VAL A 54 9.68 15.87 -9.74
CA VAL A 54 10.09 17.28 -9.86
C VAL A 54 10.02 17.67 -11.31
N THR A 55 9.36 18.78 -11.61
CA THR A 55 9.31 19.41 -12.93
C THR A 55 9.88 20.81 -12.81
N MET A 56 10.90 21.12 -13.60
CA MET A 56 11.60 22.39 -13.60
C MET A 56 11.61 23.03 -14.99
N THR A 57 11.32 24.32 -15.07
CA THR A 57 11.39 25.09 -16.29
C THR A 57 12.61 26.01 -16.28
N PHE A 58 13.35 26.00 -17.38
CA PHE A 58 14.61 26.74 -17.54
C PHE A 58 14.52 27.76 -18.66
N SER A 59 15.09 28.93 -18.44
CA SER A 59 15.57 29.83 -19.49
C SER A 59 17.02 29.51 -19.85
N GLU A 60 17.65 30.29 -20.75
CA GLU A 60 19.07 30.12 -21.07
C GLU A 60 19.98 30.28 -19.83
N ASP A 61 19.55 31.06 -18.83
CA ASP A 61 20.42 31.48 -17.72
C ASP A 61 19.88 31.12 -16.32
N ALA A 62 18.62 30.67 -16.19
CA ALA A 62 18.00 30.54 -14.89
C ALA A 62 16.90 29.44 -14.86
N ILE A 63 16.65 28.93 -13.65
CA ILE A 63 15.45 28.16 -13.32
C ILE A 63 14.31 29.16 -13.15
N THR A 64 13.25 29.03 -13.97
CA THR A 64 12.14 29.99 -14.01
C THR A 64 10.89 29.49 -13.28
N ASP A 65 10.73 28.17 -13.14
CA ASP A 65 9.66 27.57 -12.36
C ASP A 65 10.05 26.19 -11.85
N VAL A 66 9.45 25.78 -10.71
CA VAL A 66 9.59 24.46 -10.09
C VAL A 66 8.23 23.99 -9.64
N VAL A 67 7.85 22.78 -10.03
CA VAL A 67 6.65 22.10 -9.57
C VAL A 67 7.06 20.78 -8.90
N LEU A 68 6.56 20.54 -7.71
CA LEU A 68 6.81 19.34 -6.94
C LEU A 68 5.52 18.53 -6.80
N ASP A 69 5.52 17.29 -7.25
CA ASP A 69 4.49 16.32 -6.87
C ASP A 69 5.05 15.38 -5.80
N VAL A 70 4.65 15.64 -4.60
CA VAL A 70 4.94 14.85 -3.39
C VAL A 70 3.67 14.24 -2.80
N SER A 71 2.65 14.05 -3.62
CA SER A 71 1.32 13.57 -3.19
C SER A 71 1.38 12.16 -2.58
N GLY A 72 2.40 11.37 -2.93
CA GLY A 72 2.68 10.07 -2.34
C GLY A 72 3.37 10.11 -0.98
N GLU A 73 3.91 11.26 -0.57
CA GLU A 73 4.62 11.41 0.69
C GLU A 73 3.67 11.60 1.89
N THR A 74 4.19 11.47 3.11
CA THR A 74 3.40 11.66 4.34
C THR A 74 2.81 13.06 4.40
N ALA A 75 1.49 13.18 4.49
CA ALA A 75 0.75 14.45 4.35
C ALA A 75 1.21 15.55 5.32
N SER A 76 1.42 15.20 6.59
CA SER A 76 1.81 16.14 7.66
C SER A 76 3.31 16.45 7.69
N ILE A 77 4.13 15.75 6.91
CA ILE A 77 5.59 15.86 6.93
C ILE A 77 6.10 16.18 5.52
N GLY A 78 6.12 15.21 4.62
CA GLY A 78 6.68 15.36 3.29
C GLY A 78 5.88 16.30 2.40
N GLN A 79 4.54 16.18 2.39
CA GLN A 79 3.70 17.11 1.62
C GLN A 79 3.73 18.51 2.20
N ALA A 80 3.80 18.64 3.53
CA ALA A 80 3.89 19.95 4.19
C ALA A 80 5.20 20.69 3.86
N ALA A 81 6.30 19.97 3.60
CA ALA A 81 7.60 20.53 3.25
C ALA A 81 7.69 21.03 1.80
N ALA A 82 6.73 20.69 0.92
CA ALA A 82 6.82 20.98 -0.51
C ALA A 82 6.98 22.46 -0.84
N ALA A 83 6.26 23.34 -0.14
CA ALA A 83 6.34 24.79 -0.40
C ALA A 83 7.73 25.36 -0.06
N GLU A 84 8.31 24.95 1.06
CA GLU A 84 9.64 25.37 1.49
C GLU A 84 10.74 24.84 0.57
N LEU A 85 10.66 23.57 0.17
CA LEU A 85 11.59 22.95 -0.78
C LEU A 85 11.53 23.61 -2.16
N ARG A 86 10.32 23.93 -2.64
CA ARG A 86 10.14 24.65 -3.91
C ARG A 86 10.79 26.04 -3.84
N GLU A 87 10.54 26.78 -2.77
CA GLU A 87 11.11 28.12 -2.58
C GLU A 87 12.64 28.05 -2.50
N ALA A 88 13.18 27.06 -1.78
CA ALA A 88 14.63 26.85 -1.67
C ALA A 88 15.27 26.58 -3.04
N LEU A 89 14.68 25.73 -3.90
CA LEU A 89 15.16 25.46 -5.26
C LEU A 89 15.11 26.72 -6.14
N MET A 90 14.04 27.50 -6.07
CA MET A 90 13.90 28.74 -6.83
C MET A 90 14.91 29.80 -6.40
N ASN A 91 15.16 29.94 -5.10
CA ASN A 91 16.09 30.94 -4.55
C ASN A 91 17.56 30.54 -4.78
N SER A 92 17.89 29.27 -4.58
CA SER A 92 19.27 28.78 -4.74
C SER A 92 19.70 28.64 -6.20
N GLN A 93 18.75 28.52 -7.13
CA GLN A 93 19.03 28.18 -8.52
C GLN A 93 19.88 26.90 -8.68
N SER A 94 19.70 25.97 -7.74
CA SER A 94 20.53 24.76 -7.59
C SER A 94 19.75 23.66 -6.89
N ALA A 95 20.15 22.40 -7.08
CA ALA A 95 19.65 21.28 -6.29
C ALA A 95 20.32 21.17 -4.90
N GLU A 96 21.37 21.94 -4.65
CA GLU A 96 22.07 21.99 -3.37
C GLU A 96 21.30 22.90 -2.39
N ILE A 97 20.24 22.35 -1.80
CA ILE A 97 19.39 23.01 -0.82
C ILE A 97 19.44 22.27 0.52
N ASP A 98 19.11 22.93 1.60
CA ASP A 98 18.98 22.29 2.91
C ASP A 98 17.75 21.39 2.97
N ALA A 99 17.83 20.34 3.78
CA ALA A 99 16.69 19.49 4.03
C ALA A 99 15.76 20.14 5.07
N VAL A 100 14.47 20.04 4.85
CA VAL A 100 13.47 20.48 5.82
C VAL A 100 13.48 19.55 7.02
N ALA A 101 13.54 20.12 8.21
CA ALA A 101 13.59 19.37 9.47
C ALA A 101 12.39 18.43 9.61
N GLY A 102 12.66 17.16 9.87
CA GLY A 102 11.64 16.11 9.97
C GLY A 102 11.20 15.49 8.63
N ALA A 103 11.49 16.12 7.47
CA ALA A 103 11.13 15.64 6.14
C ALA A 103 12.36 15.21 5.31
N SER A 104 13.37 14.62 5.94
CA SER A 104 14.66 14.33 5.29
C SER A 104 14.56 13.40 4.08
N MET A 105 13.68 12.39 4.12
CA MET A 105 13.50 11.46 2.99
C MET A 105 12.92 12.18 1.77
N THR A 106 11.86 12.95 1.97
CA THR A 106 11.25 13.77 0.92
C THR A 106 12.22 14.82 0.38
N SER A 107 12.94 15.51 1.28
CA SER A 107 13.93 16.52 0.90
C SER A 107 15.04 15.93 0.04
N ASN A 108 15.58 14.76 0.40
CA ASN A 108 16.61 14.09 -0.39
C ASN A 108 16.10 13.66 -1.77
N ALA A 109 14.87 13.13 -1.84
CA ALA A 109 14.26 12.76 -3.10
C ALA A 109 14.02 14.00 -4.01
N VAL A 110 13.55 15.11 -3.45
CA VAL A 110 13.40 16.38 -4.18
C VAL A 110 14.75 16.88 -4.70
N LYS A 111 15.79 16.85 -3.89
CA LYS A 111 17.16 17.23 -4.30
C LYS A 111 17.68 16.37 -5.42
N GLU A 112 17.53 15.04 -5.31
CA GLU A 112 17.97 14.08 -6.33
C GLU A 112 17.23 14.32 -7.66
N ALA A 113 15.91 14.44 -7.64
CA ALA A 113 15.12 14.68 -8.83
C ALA A 113 15.43 16.06 -9.46
N ALA A 114 15.59 17.11 -8.64
CA ALA A 114 15.99 18.44 -9.12
C ALA A 114 17.38 18.42 -9.79
N ALA A 115 18.35 17.69 -9.21
CA ALA A 115 19.68 17.53 -9.80
C ALA A 115 19.61 16.87 -11.19
N LYS A 116 18.74 15.86 -11.37
CA LYS A 116 18.49 15.24 -12.67
C LYS A 116 17.88 16.23 -13.68
N CYS A 117 16.89 17.03 -13.29
CA CYS A 117 16.30 18.07 -14.15
C CYS A 117 17.38 19.09 -14.61
N ILE A 118 18.25 19.50 -13.70
CA ILE A 118 19.35 20.43 -14.01
C ILE A 118 20.37 19.79 -14.97
N ALA A 119 20.73 18.53 -14.74
CA ALA A 119 21.64 17.79 -15.62
C ALA A 119 21.06 17.58 -17.03
N GLN A 120 19.75 17.34 -17.13
CA GLN A 120 19.05 17.27 -18.43
C GLN A 120 19.08 18.62 -19.14
N ALA A 121 18.78 19.71 -18.43
CA ALA A 121 18.80 21.06 -19.01
C ALA A 121 20.21 21.50 -19.47
N LYS A 122 21.25 20.98 -18.84
CA LYS A 122 22.66 21.17 -19.24
C LYS A 122 23.10 20.24 -20.38
N GLY A 123 22.29 19.23 -20.73
CA GLY A 123 22.65 18.19 -21.70
C GLY A 123 23.68 17.19 -21.19
N GLU A 124 23.89 17.12 -19.88
CA GLU A 124 24.81 16.18 -19.23
C GLU A 124 24.28 14.76 -19.20
N ILE A 125 22.94 14.62 -19.14
CA ILE A 125 22.23 13.33 -19.21
C ILE A 125 21.09 13.43 -20.22
N PRO A 126 20.64 12.31 -20.83
CA PRO A 126 19.45 12.28 -21.67
C PRO A 126 18.21 12.79 -20.93
N VAL A 127 17.30 13.44 -21.67
CA VAL A 127 16.02 13.85 -21.09
C VAL A 127 15.24 12.59 -20.71
N GLU A 128 14.86 12.48 -19.46
CA GLU A 128 14.00 11.41 -18.97
C GLU A 128 12.60 11.66 -19.53
N VAL A 129 12.13 10.77 -20.40
CA VAL A 129 10.75 10.80 -20.88
C VAL A 129 9.89 10.22 -19.76
N ILE A 130 9.46 11.08 -18.84
CA ILE A 130 8.40 10.72 -17.90
C ILE A 130 7.13 10.79 -18.73
N GLY A 131 6.48 9.63 -18.94
CA GLY A 131 5.31 9.52 -19.80
C GLY A 131 4.34 10.66 -19.54
N THR A 132 4.11 11.50 -20.53
CA THR A 132 3.08 12.52 -20.48
C THR A 132 1.75 11.83 -20.75
N ALA A 133 0.69 12.33 -20.13
CA ALA A 133 -0.67 11.79 -20.26
C ALA A 133 -1.22 11.78 -21.70
N GLU A 134 -0.39 12.00 -22.73
CA GLU A 134 -0.74 11.90 -24.16
C GLU A 134 -0.45 10.52 -24.75
N ASP A 135 0.27 9.65 -24.05
CA ASP A 135 0.36 8.23 -24.40
C ASP A 135 -0.86 7.41 -23.91
N GLU A 136 -1.83 8.07 -23.26
CA GLU A 136 -3.06 7.48 -22.69
C GLU A 136 -4.26 7.49 -23.65
N GLU A 137 -4.07 7.43 -24.97
CA GLU A 137 -5.14 6.92 -25.86
C GLU A 137 -5.02 5.41 -26.15
N ALA A 138 -4.05 4.74 -25.60
CA ALA A 138 -4.21 3.33 -25.29
C ALA A 138 -5.16 3.23 -24.08
N ALA A 139 -6.18 2.38 -24.18
CA ALA A 139 -7.13 2.05 -23.09
C ALA A 139 -6.42 2.10 -21.73
N PRO A 140 -7.07 2.64 -20.68
CA PRO A 140 -6.41 2.85 -19.40
C PRO A 140 -5.58 1.62 -19.10
N ALA A 141 -4.26 1.79 -19.03
CA ALA A 141 -3.39 0.68 -18.77
C ALA A 141 -3.89 0.14 -17.43
N ASP A 142 -4.60 -0.96 -17.49
CA ASP A 142 -5.01 -1.66 -16.29
C ASP A 142 -3.69 -1.96 -15.58
N TRP A 143 -3.44 -1.27 -14.47
CA TRP A 143 -2.21 -1.45 -13.70
C TRP A 143 -2.00 -2.91 -13.27
N LEU A 144 -3.06 -3.71 -13.36
CA LEU A 144 -3.05 -5.15 -13.16
C LEU A 144 -2.52 -5.89 -14.42
N GLY A 145 -2.44 -5.21 -15.57
CA GLY A 145 -2.12 -5.86 -16.84
C GLY A 145 -3.28 -6.70 -17.39
N THR A 146 -3.01 -7.44 -18.43
CA THR A 146 -3.98 -8.40 -18.99
C THR A 146 -3.91 -9.70 -18.17
N ALA A 147 -5.06 -10.22 -17.76
CA ALA A 147 -5.13 -11.52 -17.09
C ALA A 147 -4.47 -12.58 -18.00
N PRO A 148 -3.64 -13.47 -17.43
CA PRO A 148 -3.00 -14.52 -18.22
C PRO A 148 -4.06 -15.42 -18.87
N GLU A 149 -3.83 -15.76 -20.13
CA GLU A 149 -4.61 -16.79 -20.81
C GLU A 149 -4.01 -18.16 -20.45
N VAL A 150 -4.84 -19.01 -19.88
CA VAL A 150 -4.47 -20.39 -19.55
C VAL A 150 -5.42 -21.30 -20.35
N ALA A 151 -4.85 -22.15 -21.21
CA ALA A 151 -5.65 -23.06 -21.99
C ALA A 151 -6.19 -24.20 -21.11
N GLU A 152 -7.40 -24.68 -21.38
CA GLU A 152 -7.99 -25.78 -20.62
C GLU A 152 -7.12 -27.05 -20.66
N ALA A 153 -6.38 -27.23 -21.75
CA ALA A 153 -5.44 -28.34 -21.89
C ALA A 153 -4.22 -28.27 -20.95
N ASP A 154 -3.94 -27.09 -20.42
CA ASP A 154 -2.83 -26.85 -19.49
C ASP A 154 -3.26 -27.06 -18.03
N ILE A 155 -4.54 -27.29 -17.77
CA ILE A 155 -5.06 -27.60 -16.44
C ILE A 155 -4.80 -29.08 -16.12
N ALA A 156 -3.83 -29.32 -15.26
CA ALA A 156 -3.42 -30.67 -14.88
C ALA A 156 -4.39 -31.33 -13.89
N GLU A 157 -5.03 -30.55 -13.01
CA GLU A 157 -5.92 -31.04 -11.96
C GLU A 157 -7.00 -30.00 -11.65
N THR A 158 -8.19 -30.43 -11.31
CA THR A 158 -9.28 -29.60 -10.80
C THR A 158 -9.70 -30.08 -9.42
N LEU A 159 -9.67 -29.18 -8.44
CA LEU A 159 -10.11 -29.42 -7.07
C LEU A 159 -11.42 -28.67 -6.81
N GLU A 160 -12.38 -29.37 -6.22
CA GLU A 160 -13.64 -28.77 -5.80
C GLU A 160 -13.65 -28.51 -4.30
N THR A 161 -14.14 -27.36 -3.87
CA THR A 161 -14.23 -26.96 -2.46
C THR A 161 -15.45 -26.06 -2.23
N ASP A 162 -15.98 -26.05 -1.01
CA ASP A 162 -17.05 -25.14 -0.63
C ASP A 162 -16.50 -23.74 -0.29
N PHE A 163 -15.27 -23.71 0.24
CA PHE A 163 -14.64 -22.48 0.70
C PHE A 163 -13.17 -22.43 0.28
N LEU A 164 -12.86 -21.58 -0.67
CA LEU A 164 -11.51 -21.36 -1.16
C LEU A 164 -10.90 -20.11 -0.53
N VAL A 165 -9.69 -20.25 0.00
CA VAL A 165 -8.90 -19.15 0.55
C VAL A 165 -7.63 -18.96 -0.27
N VAL A 166 -7.37 -17.74 -0.72
CA VAL A 166 -6.13 -17.36 -1.39
C VAL A 166 -5.25 -16.57 -0.43
N GLY A 167 -4.17 -17.20 -0.01
CA GLY A 167 -3.17 -16.66 0.92
C GLY A 167 -3.28 -17.22 2.33
N ALA A 168 -2.21 -17.85 2.82
CA ALA A 168 -2.07 -18.38 4.18
C ALA A 168 -1.51 -17.33 5.16
N GLY A 169 -1.96 -16.09 5.05
CA GLY A 169 -1.74 -15.05 6.05
C GLY A 169 -2.71 -15.20 7.23
N ASN A 170 -2.59 -14.33 8.24
CA ASN A 170 -3.43 -14.37 9.43
C ASN A 170 -4.94 -14.37 9.12
N GLY A 171 -5.38 -13.49 8.22
CA GLY A 171 -6.80 -13.42 7.82
C GLY A 171 -7.27 -14.66 7.08
N GLY A 172 -6.47 -15.16 6.14
CA GLY A 172 -6.80 -16.34 5.35
C GLY A 172 -6.88 -17.61 6.19
N LEU A 173 -5.89 -17.86 7.03
CA LEU A 173 -5.90 -19.04 7.91
C LEU A 173 -7.01 -18.98 8.95
N CYS A 174 -7.28 -17.81 9.53
CA CYS A 174 -8.41 -17.64 10.45
C CYS A 174 -9.75 -17.95 9.75
N ALA A 175 -9.96 -17.43 8.54
CA ALA A 175 -11.17 -17.69 7.76
C ALA A 175 -11.29 -19.18 7.38
N GLY A 176 -10.20 -19.80 6.92
CA GLY A 176 -10.15 -21.22 6.59
C GLY A 176 -10.41 -22.12 7.79
N ALA A 177 -9.79 -21.84 8.94
CA ALA A 177 -10.02 -22.58 10.18
C ALA A 177 -11.47 -22.45 10.66
N TYR A 178 -12.01 -21.22 10.59
CA TYR A 178 -13.41 -21.02 10.97
C TYR A 178 -14.37 -21.74 10.02
N ALA A 179 -14.19 -21.66 8.72
CA ALA A 179 -14.98 -22.40 7.75
C ALA A 179 -14.91 -23.92 7.98
N THR A 180 -13.70 -24.44 8.21
CA THR A 180 -13.48 -25.83 8.59
C THR A 180 -14.25 -26.23 9.85
N SER A 181 -14.23 -25.38 10.89
CA SER A 181 -14.98 -25.63 12.14
C SER A 181 -16.48 -25.67 11.96
N LYS A 182 -17.00 -25.07 10.88
CA LYS A 182 -18.40 -25.10 10.47
C LYS A 182 -18.75 -26.26 9.54
N GLY A 183 -17.79 -27.13 9.23
CA GLY A 183 -17.98 -28.32 8.40
C GLY A 183 -17.88 -28.07 6.89
N TYR A 184 -17.41 -26.91 6.47
CA TYR A 184 -17.16 -26.65 5.04
C TYR A 184 -15.92 -27.39 4.56
N LYS A 185 -15.98 -27.95 3.36
CA LYS A 185 -14.80 -28.41 2.63
C LYS A 185 -13.98 -27.18 2.23
N THR A 186 -12.82 -27.03 2.88
CA THR A 186 -11.98 -25.83 2.77
C THR A 186 -10.69 -26.15 2.04
N LEU A 187 -10.29 -25.26 1.13
CA LEU A 187 -8.99 -25.30 0.48
C LEU A 187 -8.30 -23.95 0.68
N VAL A 188 -7.05 -23.97 1.14
CA VAL A 188 -6.21 -22.79 1.21
C VAL A 188 -5.06 -22.94 0.23
N ILE A 189 -4.80 -21.94 -0.60
CA ILE A 189 -3.61 -21.89 -1.46
C ILE A 189 -2.71 -20.74 -1.02
N GLU A 190 -1.40 -20.97 -1.04
CA GLU A 190 -0.39 -19.99 -0.61
C GLU A 190 0.81 -20.01 -1.57
N LYS A 191 1.24 -18.83 -2.01
CA LYS A 191 2.40 -18.69 -2.90
C LYS A 191 3.74 -19.01 -2.25
N GLY A 192 3.83 -18.80 -0.93
CA GLY A 192 5.02 -19.09 -0.14
C GLY A 192 5.14 -20.57 0.23
N THR A 193 6.30 -20.95 0.72
CA THR A 193 6.59 -22.33 1.17
C THR A 193 6.02 -22.63 2.55
N THR A 194 5.50 -21.63 3.25
CA THR A 194 4.90 -21.75 4.58
C THR A 194 3.93 -20.58 4.80
N HIS A 195 3.09 -20.68 5.81
CA HIS A 195 2.23 -19.57 6.21
C HIS A 195 3.03 -18.39 6.82
N ALA A 196 2.43 -17.21 6.81
CA ALA A 196 3.02 -16.05 7.48
C ALA A 196 3.00 -16.24 9.00
N ARG A 197 4.08 -15.82 9.66
CA ARG A 197 4.07 -15.69 11.12
C ARG A 197 3.34 -14.42 11.52
N VAL A 198 2.64 -14.47 12.65
CA VAL A 198 1.86 -13.33 13.14
C VAL A 198 2.30 -12.93 14.54
N ARG A 199 2.02 -11.69 14.91
CA ARG A 199 2.12 -11.27 16.29
C ARG A 199 1.08 -12.03 17.12
N GLY A 200 1.44 -12.46 18.34
CA GLY A 200 0.53 -13.13 19.26
C GLY A 200 -0.66 -12.23 19.66
N TRP A 201 -0.47 -10.93 19.61
CA TRP A 201 -1.42 -9.92 20.10
C TRP A 201 -2.46 -9.59 19.05
N TYR A 202 -3.68 -9.40 19.51
CA TYR A 202 -4.80 -8.91 18.71
C TYR A 202 -5.84 -8.26 19.64
N GLY A 203 -6.64 -7.37 19.12
CA GLY A 203 -7.71 -6.70 19.85
C GLY A 203 -9.07 -7.32 19.56
N ALA A 204 -9.88 -7.50 20.59
CA ALA A 204 -11.27 -7.89 20.48
C ALA A 204 -12.17 -6.88 21.22
N CYS A 205 -13.20 -6.40 20.54
CA CYS A 205 -14.10 -5.40 21.08
C CYS A 205 -15.15 -6.05 21.97
N ASP A 206 -15.18 -5.67 23.25
CA ASP A 206 -16.19 -6.11 24.23
C ASP A 206 -16.20 -7.64 24.41
N SER A 207 -15.04 -8.30 24.32
CA SER A 207 -14.95 -9.73 24.58
C SER A 207 -15.27 -10.06 26.05
N GLU A 208 -15.67 -11.30 26.31
CA GLU A 208 -15.98 -11.76 27.67
C GLU A 208 -14.77 -11.61 28.60
N ASP A 209 -13.57 -11.93 28.13
CA ASP A 209 -12.35 -11.82 28.92
C ASP A 209 -11.98 -10.36 29.20
N MET A 210 -12.16 -9.47 28.23
CA MET A 210 -11.97 -8.04 28.42
C MET A 210 -12.89 -7.50 29.51
N LEU A 211 -14.19 -7.79 29.41
CA LEU A 211 -15.18 -7.33 30.39
C LEU A 211 -14.95 -7.94 31.77
N ALA A 212 -14.51 -9.21 31.82
CA ALA A 212 -14.17 -9.88 33.06
C ALA A 212 -12.90 -9.32 33.73
N SER A 213 -12.00 -8.70 32.97
CA SER A 213 -10.82 -8.00 33.54
C SER A 213 -11.16 -6.68 34.23
N GLY A 214 -12.40 -6.22 34.11
CA GLY A 214 -12.88 -4.95 34.70
C GLY A 214 -12.84 -3.77 33.74
N GLU A 215 -12.47 -3.99 32.49
CA GLU A 215 -12.52 -2.96 31.46
C GLU A 215 -13.96 -2.56 31.13
N ALA A 216 -14.16 -1.28 30.85
CA ALA A 216 -15.45 -0.79 30.41
C ALA A 216 -15.72 -1.19 28.94
N PRO A 217 -17.02 -1.38 28.57
CA PRO A 217 -17.36 -1.55 27.17
C PRO A 217 -16.81 -0.42 26.30
N MET A 218 -16.37 -0.75 25.09
CA MET A 218 -15.74 0.18 24.17
C MET A 218 -16.68 1.32 23.72
N ASP A 219 -16.25 2.57 23.85
CA ASP A 219 -16.90 3.69 23.17
C ASP A 219 -16.61 3.63 21.65
N ARG A 220 -17.47 2.93 20.92
CA ARG A 220 -17.32 2.73 19.47
C ARG A 220 -17.35 4.04 18.68
N ALA A 221 -17.98 5.09 19.20
CA ALA A 221 -18.01 6.39 18.55
C ALA A 221 -16.67 7.12 18.72
N ALA A 222 -16.08 7.08 19.91
CA ALA A 222 -14.75 7.60 20.15
C ALA A 222 -13.72 6.85 19.30
N MET A 223 -13.74 5.52 19.30
CA MET A 223 -12.84 4.69 18.53
C MET A 223 -12.92 5.02 17.03
N ARG A 224 -14.12 5.17 16.45
CA ARG A 224 -14.27 5.56 15.04
C ARG A 224 -13.65 6.93 14.72
N ARG A 225 -13.79 7.90 15.63
CA ARG A 225 -13.16 9.22 15.46
C ARG A 225 -11.64 9.11 15.43
N GLU A 226 -11.06 8.34 16.34
CA GLU A 226 -9.62 8.15 16.41
C GLU A 226 -9.07 7.37 15.22
N LEU A 227 -9.70 6.27 14.81
CA LEU A 227 -9.33 5.53 13.61
C LEU A 227 -9.37 6.41 12.36
N LYS A 228 -10.39 7.29 12.24
CA LYS A 228 -10.47 8.25 11.14
C LYS A 228 -9.34 9.28 11.20
N LYS A 229 -9.04 9.79 12.38
CA LYS A 229 -7.94 10.75 12.60
C LYS A 229 -6.59 10.10 12.28
N PHE A 230 -6.33 8.92 12.84
CA PHE A 230 -5.09 8.16 12.64
C PHE A 230 -4.85 7.82 11.16
N SER A 231 -5.88 7.41 10.44
CA SER A 231 -5.79 7.07 9.02
C SER A 231 -5.90 8.27 8.07
N SER A 232 -5.88 9.50 8.59
CA SER A 232 -6.09 10.72 7.80
C SER A 232 -7.36 10.66 6.93
N GLY A 233 -8.41 10.04 7.44
CA GLY A 233 -9.70 9.90 6.76
C GLY A 233 -9.78 8.76 5.73
N LYS A 234 -8.72 8.00 5.54
CA LYS A 234 -8.65 6.90 4.53
C LYS A 234 -9.22 5.56 5.03
N THR A 235 -9.66 5.49 6.28
CA THR A 235 -10.19 4.27 6.89
C THR A 235 -11.52 3.85 6.27
N ASN A 236 -11.64 2.57 5.93
CA ASN A 236 -12.92 1.97 5.58
C ASN A 236 -13.72 1.66 6.86
N LEU A 237 -14.66 2.55 7.19
CA LEU A 237 -15.47 2.39 8.40
C LEU A 237 -16.39 1.17 8.38
N LYS A 238 -16.70 0.58 7.21
CA LYS A 238 -17.47 -0.67 7.13
C LYS A 238 -16.65 -1.84 7.66
N THR A 239 -15.38 -1.92 7.31
CA THR A 239 -14.46 -2.94 7.83
C THR A 239 -14.33 -2.84 9.35
N PHE A 240 -14.20 -1.63 9.89
CA PHE A 240 -14.19 -1.45 11.34
C PHE A 240 -15.53 -1.78 12.00
N SER A 241 -16.64 -1.56 11.32
CA SER A 241 -17.94 -1.98 11.86
C SER A 241 -18.03 -3.50 12.00
N THR A 242 -17.47 -4.26 11.07
CA THR A 242 -17.35 -5.71 11.19
C THR A 242 -16.51 -6.09 12.39
N TRP A 243 -15.32 -5.48 12.55
CA TRP A 243 -14.49 -5.73 13.72
C TRP A 243 -15.20 -5.42 15.05
N PHE A 244 -15.90 -4.29 15.16
CA PHE A 244 -16.68 -3.94 16.35
C PHE A 244 -17.77 -4.96 16.70
N ASN A 245 -18.34 -5.61 15.70
CA ASN A 245 -19.46 -6.52 15.91
C ASN A 245 -19.03 -7.98 16.08
N GLU A 246 -17.97 -8.39 15.43
CA GLU A 246 -17.64 -9.81 15.26
C GLU A 246 -16.34 -10.22 15.99
N SER A 247 -15.55 -9.26 16.49
CA SER A 247 -14.23 -9.59 17.05
C SER A 247 -14.33 -10.37 18.37
N ALA A 248 -15.37 -10.15 19.17
CA ALA A 248 -15.61 -10.93 20.39
C ALA A 248 -15.91 -12.41 20.08
N ASP A 249 -16.72 -12.67 19.07
CA ASP A 249 -17.03 -14.04 18.62
C ASP A 249 -15.80 -14.72 18.01
N MET A 250 -14.99 -13.97 17.26
CA MET A 250 -13.71 -14.45 16.76
C MET A 250 -12.76 -14.80 17.92
N HIS A 251 -12.68 -13.96 18.94
CA HIS A 251 -11.88 -14.24 20.13
C HIS A 251 -12.31 -15.53 20.82
N LYS A 252 -13.61 -15.73 21.00
CA LYS A 252 -14.16 -16.97 21.55
C LYS A 252 -13.74 -18.20 20.74
N PHE A 253 -13.84 -18.13 19.42
CA PHE A 253 -13.39 -19.20 18.53
C PHE A 253 -11.89 -19.48 18.70
N VAL A 254 -11.05 -18.44 18.76
CA VAL A 254 -9.60 -18.58 18.96
C VAL A 254 -9.31 -19.26 20.31
N LYS A 255 -10.00 -18.88 21.38
CA LYS A 255 -9.86 -19.53 22.71
C LYS A 255 -10.23 -21.01 22.66
N GLU A 256 -11.34 -21.36 22.00
CA GLU A 256 -11.76 -22.74 21.82
C GLU A 256 -10.70 -23.56 21.08
N CYS A 257 -10.09 -22.99 20.03
CA CYS A 257 -9.00 -23.62 19.31
C CYS A 257 -7.75 -23.80 20.19
N TYR A 258 -7.34 -22.77 20.91
CA TYR A 258 -6.18 -22.88 21.81
C TYR A 258 -6.42 -23.92 22.92
N ALA A 259 -7.60 -23.95 23.50
CA ALA A 259 -7.94 -24.94 24.52
C ALA A 259 -7.84 -26.39 24.01
N LYS A 260 -8.09 -26.59 22.71
CA LYS A 260 -7.98 -27.90 22.08
C LYS A 260 -6.54 -28.27 21.71
N TYR A 261 -5.82 -27.36 21.07
CA TYR A 261 -4.53 -27.65 20.44
C TYR A 261 -3.32 -27.28 21.29
N PHE A 262 -3.46 -26.29 22.15
CA PHE A 262 -2.41 -25.79 23.04
C PHE A 262 -2.97 -25.54 24.46
N PRO A 263 -3.40 -26.58 25.18
CA PRO A 263 -4.15 -26.44 26.44
C PRO A 263 -3.36 -25.75 27.57
N ASP A 264 -2.04 -25.70 27.46
CA ASP A 264 -1.18 -25.00 28.44
C ASP A 264 -1.10 -23.48 28.18
N MET A 265 -1.69 -22.98 27.11
CA MET A 265 -1.72 -21.57 26.80
C MET A 265 -2.78 -20.85 27.63
N GLN A 266 -2.41 -19.68 28.12
CA GLN A 266 -3.31 -18.82 28.89
C GLN A 266 -3.64 -17.56 28.09
N VAL A 267 -4.89 -17.13 28.21
CA VAL A 267 -5.30 -15.82 27.72
C VAL A 267 -4.79 -14.77 28.70
N ALA A 268 -4.03 -13.81 28.19
CA ALA A 268 -3.71 -12.60 28.91
C ALA A 268 -4.48 -11.43 28.31
N VAL A 269 -5.19 -10.72 29.16
CA VAL A 269 -5.85 -9.47 28.78
C VAL A 269 -4.97 -8.33 29.23
N THR A 270 -4.53 -7.51 28.29
CA THR A 270 -3.78 -6.29 28.58
C THR A 270 -4.67 -5.11 28.24
N ALA A 271 -5.00 -4.32 29.25
CA ALA A 271 -5.72 -3.06 29.04
C ALA A 271 -4.93 -2.17 28.07
N GLY A 272 -5.63 -1.50 27.19
CA GLY A 272 -5.02 -0.49 26.33
C GLY A 272 -4.41 0.60 27.19
N ASP A 273 -3.11 0.77 27.13
CA ASP A 273 -2.38 1.81 27.82
C ASP A 273 -1.76 2.82 26.85
N GLU A 274 -1.33 3.94 27.40
CA GLU A 274 -0.72 5.03 26.65
C GLU A 274 0.54 4.62 25.88
N SER A 275 1.18 3.52 26.25
CA SER A 275 2.43 3.06 25.64
C SER A 275 2.24 2.30 24.33
N HIS A 276 1.04 1.79 24.08
CA HIS A 276 0.78 0.89 22.96
C HIS A 276 0.21 1.59 21.74
N TRP A 277 -0.21 2.86 21.87
CA TRP A 277 -0.82 3.53 20.74
C TRP A 277 -0.52 5.03 20.68
N PRO A 278 -0.45 5.62 19.46
CA PRO A 278 -0.03 7.01 19.27
C PRO A 278 -1.04 8.08 19.68
N GLN A 279 -2.20 7.71 20.21
CA GLN A 279 -3.28 8.67 20.57
C GLN A 279 -3.83 8.42 21.97
N PRO A 280 -2.97 8.38 22.99
CA PRO A 280 -3.39 8.04 24.35
C PRO A 280 -4.35 9.06 24.97
N GLU A 281 -4.21 10.33 24.61
CA GLU A 281 -4.99 11.43 25.16
C GLU A 281 -6.47 11.39 24.76
N THR A 282 -6.79 10.66 23.73
CA THR A 282 -8.15 10.63 23.20
C THR A 282 -8.91 9.39 23.54
N THR A 283 -8.23 8.38 24.05
CA THR A 283 -8.87 7.13 24.01
C THR A 283 -8.51 6.22 25.09
N GLY A 284 -8.28 6.07 26.01
CA GLY A 284 -8.24 4.77 26.70
C GLY A 284 -8.88 3.55 25.96
N TYR A 285 -9.32 3.74 24.70
CA TYR A 285 -10.09 2.77 23.90
C TYR A 285 -9.58 2.49 22.51
N PHE A 286 -8.37 2.88 22.18
CA PHE A 286 -7.87 2.60 20.83
C PHE A 286 -7.64 1.11 20.58
N PHE A 287 -7.15 0.43 21.60
CA PHE A 287 -7.25 -1.00 21.83
C PHE A 287 -7.51 -1.17 23.32
N PRO A 288 -8.75 -1.14 23.79
CA PRO A 288 -9.10 -1.10 25.22
C PRO A 288 -8.63 -2.33 25.98
N ALA A 289 -8.46 -3.43 25.28
CA ALA A 289 -7.77 -4.60 25.75
C ALA A 289 -7.14 -5.33 24.58
N GLU A 290 -5.87 -5.61 24.67
CA GLU A 290 -5.20 -6.56 23.80
C GLU A 290 -5.26 -7.91 24.44
N GLU A 291 -5.85 -8.86 23.73
CA GLU A 291 -5.88 -10.25 24.15
C GLU A 291 -4.84 -11.04 23.40
N HIS A 292 -4.00 -11.76 24.11
CA HIS A 292 -2.97 -12.57 23.49
C HIS A 292 -2.80 -13.89 24.26
N PHE A 293 -2.36 -14.90 23.53
CA PHE A 293 -2.04 -16.18 24.07
C PHE A 293 -0.53 -16.31 24.24
N TRP A 294 -0.10 -16.68 25.43
CA TRP A 294 1.30 -16.90 25.76
C TRP A 294 1.65 -18.37 25.62
N GLY A 295 2.77 -18.64 24.97
CA GLY A 295 3.35 -19.98 24.92
C GLY A 295 4.60 -19.98 24.07
N PHE A 296 5.55 -20.78 24.44
CA PHE A 296 6.78 -20.96 23.70
C PHE A 296 6.49 -21.75 22.41
N GLY A 297 6.69 -21.09 21.25
CA GLY A 297 6.67 -21.73 19.95
C GLY A 297 5.32 -21.89 19.28
N ALA A 298 4.21 -21.51 19.92
CA ALA A 298 2.89 -21.59 19.31
C ALA A 298 2.53 -20.26 18.64
N ASP A 299 2.63 -20.22 17.34
CA ASP A 299 2.05 -19.16 16.51
C ASP A 299 0.56 -19.45 16.32
N ARG A 300 -0.28 -18.41 16.34
CA ARG A 300 -1.72 -18.58 16.10
C ARG A 300 -2.00 -19.19 14.72
N ASN A 301 -1.17 -18.91 13.74
CA ASN A 301 -1.32 -19.50 12.42
C ASN A 301 -0.93 -20.98 12.38
N ASP A 302 0.03 -21.44 13.21
CA ASP A 302 0.30 -22.89 13.41
C ASP A 302 -0.96 -23.60 13.91
N MET A 303 -1.67 -22.97 14.86
CA MET A 303 -2.93 -23.50 15.37
C MET A 303 -4.02 -23.54 14.30
N PHE A 304 -4.21 -22.48 13.53
CA PHE A 304 -5.22 -22.45 12.47
C PHE A 304 -4.92 -23.46 11.36
N GLN A 305 -3.66 -23.65 10.99
CA GLN A 305 -3.25 -24.71 10.08
C GLN A 305 -3.69 -26.07 10.62
N GLN A 306 -3.42 -26.35 11.89
CA GLN A 306 -3.78 -27.62 12.51
C GLN A 306 -5.30 -27.84 12.55
N VAL A 307 -6.09 -26.78 12.80
CA VAL A 307 -7.56 -26.85 12.72
C VAL A 307 -8.03 -27.27 11.32
N ILE A 308 -7.42 -26.69 10.27
CA ILE A 308 -7.77 -26.97 8.89
C ILE A 308 -7.42 -28.42 8.54
N GLU A 309 -6.21 -28.86 8.85
CA GLU A 309 -5.71 -30.20 8.55
C GLU A 309 -6.48 -31.29 9.32
N ASP A 310 -6.73 -31.10 10.61
CA ASP A 310 -7.54 -32.03 11.42
C ASP A 310 -9.00 -32.13 10.97
N GLY A 311 -9.51 -31.08 10.34
CA GLY A 311 -10.82 -31.10 9.69
C GLY A 311 -10.85 -31.85 8.36
N GLY A 312 -9.73 -32.46 7.95
CA GLY A 312 -9.60 -33.18 6.70
C GLY A 312 -9.48 -32.26 5.47
N ASN A 313 -9.16 -31.01 5.68
CA ASN A 313 -8.98 -29.99 4.65
C ASN A 313 -7.50 -29.77 4.31
N GLN A 314 -7.21 -28.99 3.29
CA GLN A 314 -5.85 -28.86 2.73
C GLN A 314 -5.38 -27.42 2.69
N ILE A 315 -4.06 -27.27 2.87
CA ILE A 315 -3.32 -26.05 2.56
C ILE A 315 -2.25 -26.41 1.54
N LEU A 316 -2.32 -25.81 0.37
CA LEU A 316 -1.35 -26.01 -0.70
C LEU A 316 -0.36 -24.82 -0.67
N PHE A 317 0.84 -25.09 -0.20
CA PHE A 317 1.95 -24.14 -0.24
C PHE A 317 2.62 -24.16 -1.62
N SER A 318 3.49 -23.18 -1.89
CA SER A 318 4.15 -22.99 -3.19
C SER A 318 3.16 -23.03 -4.37
N THR A 319 1.95 -22.50 -4.15
CA THR A 319 0.82 -22.57 -5.09
C THR A 319 0.23 -21.16 -5.30
N PRO A 320 0.94 -20.27 -6.03
CA PRO A 320 0.43 -18.94 -6.32
C PRO A 320 -0.82 -19.00 -7.20
N MET A 321 -1.81 -18.16 -6.86
CA MET A 321 -2.92 -17.89 -7.76
C MET A 321 -2.42 -17.10 -8.97
N VAL A 322 -2.82 -17.52 -10.18
CA VAL A 322 -2.47 -16.83 -11.43
C VAL A 322 -3.67 -16.15 -12.08
N LYS A 323 -4.88 -16.65 -11.86
CA LYS A 323 -6.10 -16.10 -12.47
C LYS A 323 -7.32 -16.35 -11.60
N LEU A 324 -8.23 -15.37 -11.56
CA LEU A 324 -9.61 -15.56 -11.08
C LEU A 324 -10.50 -15.99 -12.24
N GLU A 325 -11.38 -16.95 -11.98
CA GLU A 325 -12.44 -17.34 -12.91
C GLU A 325 -13.75 -16.73 -12.46
N GLN A 326 -14.48 -16.18 -13.40
CA GLN A 326 -15.77 -15.53 -13.16
C GLN A 326 -16.80 -16.00 -14.16
N ASP A 327 -18.05 -16.12 -13.74
CA ASP A 327 -19.18 -16.34 -14.63
C ASP A 327 -19.59 -15.01 -15.34
N GLU A 328 -20.58 -15.12 -16.24
CA GLU A 328 -21.09 -13.97 -16.99
C GLU A 328 -21.67 -12.83 -16.12
N SER A 329 -22.01 -13.13 -14.85
CA SER A 329 -22.46 -12.12 -13.89
C SER A 329 -21.32 -11.42 -13.16
N GLY A 330 -20.08 -11.85 -13.37
CA GLY A 330 -18.89 -11.38 -12.64
C GLY A 330 -18.70 -12.05 -11.28
N ARG A 331 -19.49 -13.07 -10.94
CA ARG A 331 -19.28 -13.85 -9.72
C ARG A 331 -18.04 -14.73 -9.88
N VAL A 332 -17.16 -14.71 -8.88
CA VAL A 332 -16.00 -15.60 -8.82
C VAL A 332 -16.49 -17.05 -8.61
N THR A 333 -16.09 -17.91 -9.52
CA THR A 333 -16.46 -19.34 -9.54
C THR A 333 -15.27 -20.23 -9.23
N GLY A 334 -14.05 -19.73 -9.38
CA GLY A 334 -12.83 -20.47 -9.14
C GLY A 334 -11.58 -19.62 -9.27
N VAL A 335 -10.46 -20.29 -9.16
CA VAL A 335 -9.14 -19.71 -9.44
C VAL A 335 -8.30 -20.73 -10.19
N ILE A 336 -7.40 -20.25 -11.03
CA ILE A 336 -6.30 -21.04 -11.56
C ILE A 336 -5.07 -20.71 -10.72
N ALA A 337 -4.38 -21.73 -10.26
CA ALA A 337 -3.16 -21.63 -9.50
C ALA A 337 -2.08 -22.51 -10.14
N GLN A 338 -0.82 -22.16 -9.94
CA GLN A 338 0.32 -22.89 -10.49
C GLN A 338 1.12 -23.52 -9.37
N LYS A 339 1.41 -24.80 -9.46
CA LYS A 339 2.30 -25.47 -8.51
C LYS A 339 3.77 -25.14 -8.82
N GLU A 340 4.65 -25.36 -7.83
CA GLU A 340 6.09 -25.08 -7.95
C GLU A 340 6.75 -25.85 -9.11
N ASP A 341 6.24 -27.02 -9.45
CA ASP A 341 6.72 -27.84 -10.59
C ASP A 341 6.22 -27.34 -11.95
N GLY A 342 5.44 -26.25 -11.98
CA GLY A 342 4.90 -25.66 -13.19
C GLY A 342 3.59 -26.26 -13.70
N SER A 343 3.01 -27.22 -12.96
CA SER A 343 1.70 -27.81 -13.28
C SER A 343 0.53 -27.03 -12.72
#